data_6a59e00086d186687c9f2986801d0ffe
#
_entry.id   6a59e00086d186687c9f2986801d0ffe
#
_cell.length_a   1.000
_cell.length_b   1.000
_cell.length_c   1.000
_cell.angle_alpha   90.00
_cell.angle_beta   90.00
_cell.angle_gamma   90.00
#
_symmetry.space_group_name_H-M   'P 1'
#
loop_
_entity.id
_entity.type
_entity.pdbx_description
1 polymer ?
#
loop_
_entity_poly.entity_id
_entity_poly.type
_entity_poly.pdbx_seq_one_letter_code
_entity_poly.pdbx_strand_id
1 'polypeptide(L)'
;MNKELIKRYVDYLNEALKYEEDPNEADTLECKRDDLLDILKGNNIYKAIEDLGLTCPDEEVIGNYECLGAQDGFSCFCCEECWKRILNV
;
A
#
# COMPACT_ATOMS: atom_id res chain seq x y z
N MET A 1 13.76 -0.20 -6.24
CA MET A 1 12.29 -0.16 -6.16
C MET A 1 11.70 -1.44 -6.71
N ASN A 2 10.75 -2.00 -5.98
CA ASN A 2 10.13 -3.28 -6.38
C ASN A 2 8.95 -3.05 -7.35
N LYS A 3 9.26 -2.81 -8.62
CA LYS A 3 8.27 -2.49 -9.65
C LYS A 3 7.28 -3.63 -9.90
N GLU A 4 7.73 -4.86 -9.83
CA GLU A 4 6.89 -6.04 -10.01
C GLU A 4 5.79 -6.10 -8.95
N LEU A 5 6.15 -5.87 -7.70
CA LEU A 5 5.19 -5.85 -6.59
C LEU A 5 4.19 -4.71 -6.76
N ILE A 6 4.67 -3.52 -7.16
CA ILE A 6 3.79 -2.36 -7.37
C ILE A 6 2.76 -2.67 -8.45
N LYS A 7 3.18 -3.24 -9.56
CA LYS A 7 2.27 -3.61 -10.66
C LYS A 7 1.24 -4.63 -10.21
N ARG A 8 1.67 -5.65 -9.48
CA ARG A 8 0.78 -6.69 -8.96
C ARG A 8 -0.23 -6.10 -7.97
N TYR A 9 0.22 -5.18 -7.13
CA TYR A 9 -0.63 -4.51 -6.16
C TYR A 9 -1.68 -3.64 -6.86
N VAL A 10 -1.27 -2.90 -7.89
CA VAL A 10 -2.20 -2.09 -8.69
C VAL A 10 -3.27 -2.97 -9.34
N ASP A 11 -2.87 -4.11 -9.90
CA ASP A 11 -3.82 -5.06 -10.49
C ASP A 11 -4.81 -5.60 -9.45
N TYR A 12 -4.32 -5.92 -8.26
CA TYR A 12 -5.16 -6.36 -7.15
C TYR A 12 -6.19 -5.28 -6.77
N LEU A 13 -5.76 -4.03 -6.65
CA LEU A 13 -6.66 -2.93 -6.29
C LEU A 13 -7.68 -2.65 -7.38
N ASN A 14 -7.30 -2.72 -8.65
CA ASN A 14 -8.22 -2.57 -9.78
C ASN A 14 -9.28 -3.67 -9.75
N GLU A 15 -8.88 -4.90 -9.46
CA GLU A 15 -9.82 -6.01 -9.36
C GLU A 15 -10.77 -5.81 -8.17
N ALA A 16 -10.24 -5.41 -7.02
CA ALA A 16 -11.07 -5.13 -5.85
C ALA A 16 -12.07 -4.00 -6.11
N LEU A 17 -11.67 -2.97 -6.86
CA LEU A 17 -12.54 -1.85 -7.21
C LEU A 17 -13.74 -2.29 -8.06
N LYS A 18 -13.61 -3.31 -8.88
CA LYS A 18 -14.70 -3.81 -9.71
C LYS A 18 -15.85 -4.39 -8.88
N TYR A 19 -15.54 -4.92 -7.70
CA TYR A 19 -16.51 -5.60 -6.85
C TYR A 19 -16.89 -4.81 -5.61
N GLU A 20 -16.26 -3.65 -5.40
CA GLU A 20 -16.54 -2.83 -4.22
C GLU A 20 -17.80 -2.01 -4.42
N GLU A 21 -18.77 -2.21 -3.53
CA GLU A 21 -20.06 -1.51 -3.58
C GLU A 21 -20.11 -0.28 -2.66
N ASP A 22 -19.23 -0.23 -1.66
CA ASP A 22 -19.17 0.90 -0.72
C ASP A 22 -18.34 2.04 -1.34
N PRO A 23 -18.96 3.24 -1.57
CA PRO A 23 -18.21 4.36 -2.14
C PRO A 23 -17.00 4.80 -1.32
N ASN A 24 -17.06 4.71 0.01
CA ASN A 24 -15.95 5.09 0.87
C ASN A 24 -14.78 4.12 0.74
N GLU A 25 -15.06 2.83 0.68
CA GLU A 25 -14.04 1.81 0.45
C GLU A 25 -13.45 1.93 -0.95
N ALA A 26 -14.29 2.20 -1.94
CA ALA A 26 -13.83 2.40 -3.32
C ALA A 26 -12.87 3.58 -3.40
N ASP A 27 -13.18 4.69 -2.73
CA ASP A 27 -12.28 5.85 -2.69
C ASP A 27 -10.93 5.49 -2.08
N THR A 28 -10.94 4.74 -0.98
CA THR A 28 -9.71 4.31 -0.33
C THR A 28 -8.85 3.45 -1.25
N LEU A 29 -9.46 2.50 -1.93
CA LEU A 29 -8.76 1.63 -2.89
C LEU A 29 -8.20 2.42 -4.05
N GLU A 30 -8.98 3.37 -4.58
CA GLU A 30 -8.55 4.22 -5.69
C GLU A 30 -7.37 5.11 -5.30
N CYS A 31 -7.43 5.74 -4.12
CA CYS A 31 -6.32 6.55 -3.62
C CYS A 31 -5.04 5.73 -3.46
N LYS A 32 -5.16 4.54 -2.89
CA LYS A 32 -4.02 3.65 -2.71
C LYS A 32 -3.42 3.25 -4.06
N ARG A 33 -4.28 2.94 -5.04
CA ARG A 33 -3.83 2.61 -6.40
C ARG A 33 -3.07 3.78 -7.03
N ASP A 34 -3.61 4.99 -6.92
CA ASP A 34 -3.00 6.19 -7.50
C ASP A 34 -1.66 6.49 -6.85
N ASP A 35 -1.54 6.32 -5.53
CA ASP A 35 -0.27 6.48 -4.82
C ASP A 35 0.78 5.50 -5.32
N LEU A 36 0.39 4.24 -5.51
CA LEU A 36 1.32 3.23 -6.04
C LEU A 36 1.76 3.55 -7.47
N LEU A 37 0.85 4.06 -8.30
CA LEU A 37 1.19 4.48 -9.66
C LEU A 37 2.15 5.67 -9.64
N ASP A 38 1.97 6.61 -8.73
CA ASP A 38 2.89 7.75 -8.57
C ASP A 38 4.30 7.27 -8.20
N ILE A 39 4.40 6.31 -7.30
CA ILE A 39 5.68 5.72 -6.91
C ILE A 39 6.32 5.03 -8.13
N LEU A 40 5.55 4.28 -8.89
CA LEU A 40 6.05 3.58 -10.07
C LEU A 40 6.60 4.54 -11.13
N LYS A 41 5.97 5.72 -11.27
CA LYS A 41 6.40 6.77 -12.19
C LYS A 41 7.52 7.63 -11.65
N GLY A 42 7.82 7.52 -10.36
CA GLY A 42 8.81 8.35 -9.69
C GLY A 42 8.32 9.75 -9.32
N ASN A 43 7.00 9.95 -9.27
CA ASN A 43 6.39 11.24 -8.94
C ASN A 43 5.92 11.24 -7.48
N ASN A 44 6.28 12.30 -6.74
CA ASN A 44 5.77 12.52 -5.37
C ASN A 44 5.91 11.30 -4.46
N ILE A 45 7.04 10.60 -4.53
CA ILE A 45 7.26 9.34 -3.82
C ILE A 45 7.04 9.51 -2.31
N TYR A 46 7.56 10.57 -1.71
CA TYR A 46 7.44 10.80 -0.27
C TYR A 46 5.99 11.00 0.16
N LYS A 47 5.24 11.77 -0.62
CA LYS A 47 3.83 12.01 -0.32
C LYS A 47 3.00 10.74 -0.49
N ALA A 48 3.28 9.97 -1.54
CA ALA A 48 2.59 8.72 -1.78
C ALA A 48 2.82 7.73 -0.63
N ILE A 49 4.05 7.61 -0.15
CA ILE A 49 4.38 6.75 0.98
C ILE A 49 3.70 7.24 2.26
N GLU A 50 3.66 8.54 2.48
CA GLU A 50 2.97 9.12 3.63
C GLU A 50 1.48 8.75 3.62
N ASP A 51 0.83 8.87 2.47
CA ASP A 51 -0.57 8.50 2.32
C ASP A 51 -0.78 6.99 2.49
N LEU A 52 0.08 6.17 1.89
CA LEU A 52 0.03 4.72 2.06
C LEU A 52 0.25 4.30 3.51
N GLY A 53 1.07 5.06 4.24
CA GLY A 53 1.39 4.80 5.63
C GLY A 53 0.22 4.94 6.59
N LEU A 54 -0.93 5.45 6.13
CA LEU A 54 -2.15 5.51 6.93
C LEU A 54 -2.76 4.12 7.17
N THR A 55 -2.42 3.15 6.32
CA THR A 55 -2.89 1.77 6.44
C THR A 55 -1.72 0.80 6.27
N CYS A 56 -1.88 -0.40 6.80
CA CYS A 56 -0.89 -1.46 6.61
C CYS A 56 -1.00 -2.05 5.21
N PRO A 57 0.13 -2.56 4.64
CA PRO A 57 0.07 -3.29 3.37
C PRO A 57 -0.82 -4.53 3.47
N ASP A 58 -1.49 -4.88 2.39
CA ASP A 58 -2.39 -6.04 2.35
C ASP A 58 -1.59 -7.34 2.22
N GLU A 59 -1.74 -8.22 3.21
CA GLU A 59 -1.05 -9.52 3.21
C GLU A 59 -1.43 -10.39 2.02
N GLU A 60 -2.62 -10.19 1.47
CA GLU A 60 -3.10 -10.93 0.31
C GLU A 60 -2.24 -10.70 -0.93
N VAL A 61 -1.60 -9.54 -1.00
CA VAL A 61 -0.74 -9.17 -2.12
C VAL A 61 0.72 -9.53 -1.87
N ILE A 62 1.21 -9.20 -0.67
CA ILE A 62 2.64 -9.30 -0.36
C ILE A 62 3.02 -10.59 0.35
N GLY A 63 2.04 -11.38 0.77
CA GLY A 63 2.28 -12.59 1.53
C GLY A 63 2.63 -12.30 2.98
N ASN A 64 3.25 -13.27 3.65
CA ASN A 64 3.63 -13.12 5.04
C ASN A 64 4.75 -12.10 5.20
N TYR A 65 4.50 -11.06 5.97
CA TYR A 65 5.52 -10.11 6.38
C TYR A 65 5.35 -9.79 7.86
N GLU A 66 6.42 -9.39 8.51
CA GLU A 66 6.38 -9.00 9.90
C GLU A 66 6.10 -7.50 10.00
N CYS A 67 4.97 -7.15 10.62
CA CYS A 67 4.67 -5.76 10.95
C CYS A 67 5.53 -5.33 12.12
N LEU A 68 6.31 -4.26 11.94
CA LEU A 68 7.19 -3.75 12.99
C LEU A 68 6.42 -3.34 14.24
N GLY A 69 5.22 -2.80 14.07
CA GLY A 69 4.37 -2.42 15.20
C GLY A 69 3.81 -3.61 15.97
N ALA A 70 3.57 -4.73 15.30
CA ALA A 70 3.02 -5.93 15.94
C ALA A 70 4.04 -6.60 16.86
N GLN A 71 5.33 -6.49 16.58
CA GLN A 71 6.39 -7.07 17.39
C GLN A 71 6.47 -6.42 18.78
N ASP A 72 6.13 -5.13 18.86
CA ASP A 72 6.19 -4.37 20.11
C ASP A 72 4.86 -4.37 20.87
N GLY A 73 3.82 -4.98 20.31
CA GLY A 73 2.51 -5.03 20.95
C GLY A 73 1.74 -3.71 20.91
N PHE A 74 2.21 -2.75 20.14
CA PHE A 74 1.56 -1.45 19.95
C PHE A 74 0.86 -1.38 18.62
N SER A 75 -0.14 -0.47 18.50
CA SER A 75 -0.75 -0.18 17.21
C SER A 75 0.30 0.36 16.23
N CYS A 76 0.14 0.05 14.94
CA CYS A 76 1.13 0.37 13.92
C CYS A 76 1.41 1.87 13.77
N PHE A 77 2.49 2.33 14.38
CA PHE A 77 3.04 3.65 14.06
C PHE A 77 4.08 3.59 12.93
N CYS A 78 4.36 2.38 12.43
CA CYS A 78 5.46 2.11 11.50
C CYS A 78 4.98 1.68 10.12
N CYS A 79 3.71 1.95 9.77
CA CYS A 79 3.17 1.53 8.47
C CYS A 79 3.95 2.12 7.30
N GLU A 80 4.37 3.38 7.43
CA GLU A 80 5.18 4.05 6.43
C GLU A 80 6.50 3.31 6.20
N GLU A 81 7.17 2.89 7.27
CA GLU A 81 8.40 2.10 7.18
C GLU A 81 8.16 0.72 6.56
N CYS A 82 7.03 0.09 6.88
CA CYS A 82 6.66 -1.17 6.26
C CYS A 82 6.51 -1.03 4.75
N TRP A 83 5.84 0.02 4.31
CA TRP A 83 5.69 0.31 2.88
C TRP A 83 7.04 0.55 2.20
N LYS A 84 7.93 1.32 2.83
CA LYS A 84 9.27 1.58 2.30
C LYS A 84 10.07 0.29 2.11
N ARG A 85 9.99 -0.62 3.09
CA ARG A 85 10.71 -1.90 3.03
C ARG A 85 10.17 -2.78 1.91
N ILE A 86 8.86 -2.89 1.79
CA ILE A 86 8.20 -3.74 0.81
C ILE A 86 8.46 -3.21 -0.61
N LEU A 87 8.32 -1.91 -0.80
CA LEU A 87 8.49 -1.27 -2.10
C LEU A 87 9.96 -1.03 -2.45
N ASN A 88 10.83 -1.18 -1.49
CA ASN A 88 12.28 -0.96 -1.66
C ASN A 88 12.59 0.46 -2.15
N VAL A 89 12.05 1.43 -1.47
CA VAL A 89 12.28 2.85 -1.75
C VAL A 89 12.90 3.58 -0.55
#